data_bc7f15c1914ef37a79238b561e0274c4
#
_entry.id   bc7f15c1914ef37a79238b561e0274c4
#
_cell.length_a   1.000
_cell.length_b   1.000
_cell.length_c   1.000
_cell.angle_alpha   90.00
_cell.angle_beta   90.00
_cell.angle_gamma   90.00
#
_symmetry.space_group_name_H-M   'P 1'
#
loop_
_entity.id
_entity.type
_entity.pdbx_description
1 polymer ?
#
loop_
_entity_poly.entity_id
_entity_poly.type
_entity_poly.pdbx_seq_one_letter_code
_entity_poly.pdbx_strand_id
1 'polypeptide(L)'
;MVRTRFAPSPTGYLHIGGVRTALFNWLYARQHGGQFILRIDDTDQQRNVEAALQPILDGFRWLGIDWDEGPEVGGERGPYFQSERSDRYQQAVDQLLASGHAYRDYSTSEEVQQEREQAQQEKRPYLYSRRWMAETDQQAAQYEAEGRQAVVRLKMPREGICQIDDEVRGQVEFPWESEQDIVIQKANGSCLYHLASVVDDHDFEISHVIRAEEHLSNTPRQIFIIESLGYPRPAYAHLPYVAEPGSNSKLSKRKIDKYLKNPEFRQLYERGEQIALRCGREVSAETFNPVLVDFYRDVGFLPHALINYLLLLGWSLDDHTEQFTLDQMIESFSLERVIKSPASFDPAKLLAFEQREMDELPLEQKVPLMLPYLQDAGLVDEPPVGENSPYLQSIVRAAAERITMAGDILQFDDFFVADEELVYDEKAVEKRLLKPEDAFELLGQFRQQLAELESFDAGVIEVAMRSFVEQRELKFGQLIHPVRIAVTGKAVGFGLFETLEILGQQRCLQRIDKLLEHHGHGGAD
;
A
#
# COMPACT_ATOMS: atom_id res chain seq x y z
N MET A 1 -19.63 23.77 6.91
CA MET A 1 -19.25 22.76 5.90
C MET A 1 -18.19 21.87 6.50
N VAL A 2 -18.30 20.56 6.32
CA VAL A 2 -17.26 19.62 6.78
C VAL A 2 -16.00 19.78 5.91
N ARG A 3 -14.84 19.94 6.53
CA ARG A 3 -13.53 19.99 5.88
C ARG A 3 -12.57 19.12 6.65
N THR A 4 -12.05 18.10 5.98
CA THR A 4 -11.07 17.15 6.52
C THR A 4 -9.76 17.28 5.73
N ARG A 5 -8.68 16.70 6.24
CA ARG A 5 -7.39 16.73 5.57
C ARG A 5 -6.58 15.49 5.80
N PHE A 6 -5.76 15.15 4.81
CA PHE A 6 -4.60 14.31 4.98
C PHE A 6 -3.33 15.13 4.78
N ALA A 7 -2.36 14.99 5.68
CA ALA A 7 -1.17 15.84 5.72
C ALA A 7 0.11 15.00 5.81
N PRO A 8 0.50 14.31 4.72
CA PRO A 8 1.70 13.50 4.71
C PRO A 8 2.97 14.35 4.70
N SER A 9 4.00 13.87 5.40
CA SER A 9 5.36 14.33 5.13
C SER A 9 5.87 13.63 3.88
N PRO A 10 6.56 14.34 2.96
CA PRO A 10 7.07 13.76 1.73
C PRO A 10 8.25 12.81 2.04
N THR A 11 7.94 11.54 2.29
CA THR A 11 8.93 10.50 2.61
C THR A 11 9.08 9.46 1.49
N GLY A 12 8.44 9.69 0.34
CA GLY A 12 8.57 8.97 -0.90
C GLY A 12 7.43 8.00 -1.20
N TYR A 13 7.05 7.12 -0.32
CA TYR A 13 6.07 6.07 -0.61
C TYR A 13 4.87 6.13 0.32
N LEU A 14 3.70 5.87 -0.26
CA LEU A 14 2.43 5.88 0.46
C LEU A 14 2.24 4.57 1.25
N HIS A 15 2.21 4.68 2.59
CA HIS A 15 2.03 3.53 3.47
C HIS A 15 0.53 3.22 3.63
N ILE A 16 0.13 1.93 3.56
CA ILE A 16 -1.29 1.51 3.65
C ILE A 16 -2.00 2.03 4.91
N GLY A 17 -1.31 2.14 6.04
CA GLY A 17 -1.87 2.74 7.25
C GLY A 17 -2.15 4.25 7.12
N GLY A 18 -1.34 4.98 6.33
CA GLY A 18 -1.59 6.37 5.97
C GLY A 18 -2.78 6.49 5.01
N VAL A 19 -2.83 5.62 4.01
CA VAL A 19 -3.96 5.57 3.06
C VAL A 19 -5.28 5.28 3.76
N ARG A 20 -5.32 4.34 4.71
CA ARG A 20 -6.51 4.09 5.50
C ARG A 20 -6.97 5.36 6.23
N THR A 21 -6.05 6.12 6.80
CA THR A 21 -6.37 7.40 7.44
C THR A 21 -6.89 8.43 6.44
N ALA A 22 -6.27 8.52 5.26
CA ALA A 22 -6.74 9.38 4.18
C ALA A 22 -8.13 8.98 3.67
N LEU A 23 -8.36 7.68 3.47
CA LEU A 23 -9.65 7.13 3.06
C LEU A 23 -10.77 7.51 4.04
N PHE A 24 -10.53 7.39 5.35
CA PHE A 24 -11.53 7.75 6.37
C PHE A 24 -11.83 9.27 6.38
N ASN A 25 -10.82 10.13 6.17
CA ASN A 25 -11.01 11.56 5.97
C ASN A 25 -11.83 11.86 4.72
N TRP A 26 -11.50 11.19 3.62
CA TRP A 26 -12.16 11.35 2.33
C TRP A 26 -13.63 10.90 2.39
N LEU A 27 -13.90 9.71 2.93
CA LEU A 27 -15.25 9.17 3.09
C LEU A 27 -16.10 10.09 3.97
N TYR A 28 -15.55 10.56 5.09
CA TYR A 28 -16.27 11.48 5.99
C TYR A 28 -16.61 12.81 5.31
N ALA A 29 -15.67 13.38 4.55
CA ALA A 29 -15.94 14.58 3.77
C ALA A 29 -17.02 14.34 2.71
N ARG A 30 -16.89 13.29 1.90
CA ARG A 30 -17.84 12.97 0.82
C ARG A 30 -19.25 12.72 1.37
N GLN A 31 -19.40 11.96 2.45
CA GLN A 31 -20.67 11.66 3.08
C GLN A 31 -21.41 12.93 3.52
N HIS A 32 -20.68 13.94 4.02
CA HIS A 32 -21.26 15.19 4.51
C HIS A 32 -21.33 16.30 3.44
N GLY A 33 -21.08 15.99 2.16
CA GLY A 33 -21.02 16.99 1.09
C GLY A 33 -19.97 18.07 1.36
N GLY A 34 -18.90 17.69 2.04
CA GLY A 34 -17.79 18.55 2.44
C GLY A 34 -16.60 18.47 1.48
N GLN A 35 -15.44 18.89 1.96
CA GLN A 35 -14.20 18.93 1.18
C GLN A 35 -13.07 18.15 1.87
N PHE A 36 -12.28 17.44 1.06
CA PHE A 36 -11.07 16.75 1.48
C PHE A 36 -9.85 17.48 0.95
N ILE A 37 -8.95 17.89 1.84
CA ILE A 37 -7.76 18.69 1.54
C ILE A 37 -6.51 17.82 1.64
N LEU A 38 -5.63 17.92 0.64
CA LEU A 38 -4.30 17.33 0.69
C LEU A 38 -3.29 18.43 1.00
N ARG A 39 -2.61 18.36 2.17
CA ARG A 39 -1.54 19.26 2.57
C ARG A 39 -0.22 18.52 2.64
N ILE A 40 0.86 19.15 2.25
CA ILE A 40 2.21 18.57 2.32
C ILE A 40 2.97 19.18 3.49
N ASP A 41 3.27 18.34 4.49
CA ASP A 41 4.00 18.75 5.69
C ASP A 41 5.52 18.58 5.45
N ASP A 42 6.12 19.54 4.71
CA ASP A 42 7.49 19.56 4.20
C ASP A 42 8.40 20.56 4.92
N THR A 43 8.17 20.78 6.20
CA THR A 43 9.00 21.69 7.02
C THR A 43 10.46 21.27 7.14
N ASP A 44 10.79 20.01 6.87
CA ASP A 44 12.16 19.47 6.87
C ASP A 44 12.76 19.57 5.46
N GLN A 45 13.35 20.74 5.14
CA GLN A 45 13.91 21.08 3.82
C GLN A 45 15.15 20.24 3.40
N GLN A 46 15.66 19.36 4.25
CA GLN A 46 16.81 18.49 3.90
C GLN A 46 16.40 17.32 2.98
N ARG A 47 15.12 17.14 2.70
CA ARG A 47 14.59 16.06 1.88
C ARG A 47 14.26 16.59 0.47
N ASN A 48 14.51 15.75 -0.55
CA ASN A 48 14.06 16.05 -1.91
C ASN A 48 12.53 15.88 -1.98
N VAL A 49 11.81 16.97 -1.76
CA VAL A 49 10.35 17.01 -1.66
C VAL A 49 9.69 16.62 -2.98
N GLU A 50 10.21 17.10 -4.11
CA GLU A 50 9.60 16.91 -5.43
C GLU A 50 9.59 15.43 -5.85
N ALA A 51 10.72 14.73 -5.71
CA ALA A 51 10.80 13.30 -6.03
C ALA A 51 9.97 12.40 -5.08
N ALA A 52 9.73 12.87 -3.85
CA ALA A 52 8.95 12.14 -2.87
C ALA A 52 7.44 12.41 -2.95
N LEU A 53 7.03 13.50 -3.59
CA LEU A 53 5.64 13.90 -3.72
C LEU A 53 4.89 13.08 -4.78
N GLN A 54 5.50 12.92 -5.97
CA GLN A 54 4.83 12.27 -7.11
C GLN A 54 4.30 10.87 -6.78
N PRO A 55 5.05 9.96 -6.11
CA PRO A 55 4.53 8.65 -5.72
C PRO A 55 3.28 8.73 -4.82
N ILE A 56 3.20 9.76 -3.95
CA ILE A 56 2.03 9.97 -3.08
C ILE A 56 0.81 10.33 -3.93
N LEU A 57 0.94 11.29 -4.86
CA LEU A 57 -0.14 11.73 -5.72
C LEU A 57 -0.62 10.61 -6.66
N ASP A 58 0.31 9.88 -7.25
CA ASP A 58 0.02 8.76 -8.15
C ASP A 58 -0.66 7.61 -7.40
N GLY A 59 -0.25 7.34 -6.16
CA GLY A 59 -0.90 6.35 -5.31
C GLY A 59 -2.37 6.72 -5.00
N PHE A 60 -2.65 7.97 -4.68
CA PHE A 60 -4.03 8.44 -4.47
C PHE A 60 -4.87 8.40 -5.74
N ARG A 61 -4.32 8.82 -6.89
CA ARG A 61 -5.01 8.72 -8.18
C ARG A 61 -5.34 7.28 -8.55
N TRP A 62 -4.38 6.38 -8.37
CA TRP A 62 -4.60 4.96 -8.63
C TRP A 62 -5.70 4.39 -7.74
N LEU A 63 -5.80 4.82 -6.48
CA LEU A 63 -6.85 4.42 -5.55
C LEU A 63 -8.21 5.11 -5.83
N GLY A 64 -8.26 6.10 -6.70
CA GLY A 64 -9.47 6.89 -6.93
C GLY A 64 -9.83 7.83 -5.77
N ILE A 65 -8.86 8.15 -4.90
CA ILE A 65 -9.02 9.14 -3.83
C ILE A 65 -8.60 10.50 -4.37
N ASP A 66 -9.56 11.30 -4.75
CA ASP A 66 -9.38 12.69 -5.19
C ASP A 66 -9.35 13.67 -4.02
N TRP A 67 -8.82 14.86 -4.25
CA TRP A 67 -8.83 15.95 -3.26
C TRP A 67 -9.36 17.25 -3.88
N ASP A 68 -10.08 18.03 -3.06
CA ASP A 68 -10.75 19.24 -3.52
C ASP A 68 -9.82 20.43 -3.52
N GLU A 69 -8.87 20.49 -2.59
CA GLU A 69 -7.83 21.51 -2.50
C GLU A 69 -6.48 20.84 -2.16
N GLY A 70 -5.39 21.34 -2.75
CA GLY A 70 -4.06 20.78 -2.52
C GLY A 70 -3.12 20.92 -3.72
N PRO A 71 -2.00 20.17 -3.71
CA PRO A 71 -1.07 20.12 -4.85
C PRO A 71 -1.79 19.81 -6.15
N GLU A 72 -1.38 20.45 -7.25
CA GLU A 72 -1.88 20.35 -8.63
C GLU A 72 -3.29 20.88 -8.85
N VAL A 73 -4.24 20.64 -7.93
CA VAL A 73 -5.61 21.17 -8.08
C VAL A 73 -5.73 22.61 -7.58
N GLY A 74 -4.81 23.06 -6.72
CA GLY A 74 -4.86 24.39 -6.12
C GLY A 74 -6.00 24.54 -5.12
N GLY A 75 -6.60 25.72 -5.05
CA GLY A 75 -7.72 26.06 -4.16
C GLY A 75 -7.62 27.50 -3.66
N GLU A 76 -8.66 27.97 -2.95
CA GLU A 76 -8.74 29.37 -2.50
C GLU A 76 -7.84 29.66 -1.28
N ARG A 77 -7.41 28.63 -0.56
CA ARG A 77 -6.72 28.76 0.74
C ARG A 77 -5.23 28.42 0.70
N GLY A 78 -4.68 28.18 -0.49
CA GLY A 78 -3.25 27.88 -0.68
C GLY A 78 -2.30 28.96 -0.14
N PRO A 79 -1.00 28.68 -0.09
CA PRO A 79 -0.35 27.45 -0.58
C PRO A 79 -0.54 26.25 0.34
N TYR A 80 -0.42 25.00 -0.22
CA TYR A 80 -0.66 23.75 0.49
C TYR A 80 0.63 23.00 0.87
N PHE A 81 1.77 23.66 0.74
CA PHE A 81 3.08 23.20 1.20
C PHE A 81 3.48 24.02 2.43
N GLN A 82 3.86 23.36 3.52
CA GLN A 82 4.25 24.06 4.74
C GLN A 82 5.49 24.93 4.56
N SER A 83 6.43 24.53 3.70
CA SER A 83 7.63 25.30 3.35
C SER A 83 7.33 26.67 2.74
N GLU A 84 6.16 26.85 2.12
CA GLU A 84 5.74 28.10 1.47
C GLU A 84 4.98 29.04 2.41
N ARG A 85 4.77 28.67 3.68
CA ARG A 85 3.90 29.37 4.64
C ARG A 85 4.65 30.03 5.80
N SER A 86 5.96 30.17 5.71
CA SER A 86 6.83 30.67 6.79
C SER A 86 6.38 32.00 7.38
N ASP A 87 5.95 32.97 6.54
CA ASP A 87 5.48 34.27 6.99
C ASP A 87 4.21 34.17 7.84
N ARG A 88 3.32 33.26 7.49
CA ARG A 88 2.10 33.01 8.22
C ARG A 88 2.38 32.40 9.60
N TYR A 89 3.34 31.50 9.68
CA TYR A 89 3.80 30.93 10.95
C TYR A 89 4.49 31.97 11.82
N GLN A 90 5.29 32.86 11.23
CA GLN A 90 5.93 33.95 11.98
C GLN A 90 4.90 34.87 12.63
N GLN A 91 3.82 35.23 11.92
CA GLN A 91 2.73 36.03 12.48
C GLN A 91 2.10 35.37 13.71
N ALA A 92 1.89 34.03 13.67
CA ALA A 92 1.36 33.28 14.79
C ALA A 92 2.35 33.25 15.97
N VAL A 93 3.65 33.10 15.72
CA VAL A 93 4.70 33.20 16.75
C VAL A 93 4.68 34.57 17.44
N ASP A 94 4.61 35.64 16.66
CA ASP A 94 4.61 37.02 17.17
C ASP A 94 3.36 37.27 18.04
N GLN A 95 2.20 36.76 17.63
CA GLN A 95 0.96 36.84 18.41
C GLN A 95 1.07 36.08 19.74
N LEU A 96 1.65 34.87 19.73
CA LEU A 96 1.85 34.06 20.95
C LEU A 96 2.86 34.72 21.91
N LEU A 97 3.91 35.33 21.39
CA LEU A 97 4.88 36.10 22.21
C LEU A 97 4.21 37.33 22.81
N ALA A 98 3.47 38.12 22.00
CA ALA A 98 2.78 39.33 22.46
C ALA A 98 1.72 39.06 23.52
N SER A 99 1.01 37.90 23.41
CA SER A 99 0.00 37.47 24.39
C SER A 99 0.57 36.79 25.63
N GLY A 100 1.90 36.53 25.69
CA GLY A 100 2.56 35.85 26.79
C GLY A 100 2.33 34.31 26.84
N HIS A 101 1.74 33.71 25.82
CA HIS A 101 1.55 32.27 25.68
C HIS A 101 2.78 31.55 25.12
N ALA A 102 3.76 32.31 24.62
CA ALA A 102 5.07 31.83 24.25
C ALA A 102 6.15 32.77 24.80
N TYR A 103 7.39 32.32 24.82
CA TYR A 103 8.53 33.09 25.31
C TYR A 103 9.80 32.72 24.56
N ARG A 104 10.79 33.65 24.56
CA ARG A 104 12.15 33.42 24.09
C ARG A 104 12.94 32.67 25.14
N ASP A 105 13.48 31.54 24.75
CA ASP A 105 14.28 30.66 25.60
C ASP A 105 15.72 30.59 25.09
N TYR A 106 16.67 30.89 25.93
CA TYR A 106 18.09 30.98 25.61
C TYR A 106 18.90 29.78 26.12
N SER A 107 18.25 28.68 26.49
CA SER A 107 18.93 27.42 26.89
C SER A 107 19.74 26.83 25.75
N THR A 108 20.90 26.27 26.08
CA THR A 108 21.64 25.40 25.15
C THR A 108 21.11 23.97 25.19
N SER A 109 21.43 23.18 24.15
CA SER A 109 21.05 21.76 24.11
C SER A 109 21.64 20.96 25.28
N GLU A 110 22.87 21.32 25.70
CA GLU A 110 23.58 20.69 26.81
C GLU A 110 22.88 20.98 28.16
N GLU A 111 22.44 22.22 28.38
CA GLU A 111 21.70 22.60 29.57
C GLU A 111 20.36 21.87 29.68
N VAL A 112 19.63 21.80 28.59
CA VAL A 112 18.37 21.02 28.52
C VAL A 112 18.61 19.53 28.79
N GLN A 113 19.68 18.99 28.24
CA GLN A 113 20.04 17.59 28.47
C GLN A 113 20.43 17.33 29.93
N GLN A 114 21.20 18.22 30.56
CA GLN A 114 21.54 18.13 31.96
C GLN A 114 20.32 18.14 32.88
N GLU A 115 19.34 19.01 32.60
CA GLU A 115 18.08 19.03 33.37
C GLU A 115 17.31 17.70 33.23
N ARG A 116 17.29 17.09 32.04
CA ARG A 116 16.67 15.78 31.81
C ARG A 116 17.36 14.66 32.58
N GLU A 117 18.69 14.63 32.53
CA GLU A 117 19.49 13.63 33.25
C GLU A 117 19.34 13.76 34.77
N GLN A 118 19.30 14.99 35.28
CA GLN A 118 19.04 15.23 36.69
C GLN A 118 17.64 14.72 37.08
N ALA A 119 16.60 15.04 36.33
CA ALA A 119 15.25 14.55 36.60
C ALA A 119 15.18 13.00 36.58
N GLN A 120 15.92 12.37 35.67
CA GLN A 120 16.00 10.91 35.60
C GLN A 120 16.73 10.30 36.80
N GLN A 121 17.84 10.89 37.25
CA GLN A 121 18.56 10.47 38.45
C GLN A 121 17.70 10.59 39.71
N GLU A 122 16.93 11.68 39.81
CA GLU A 122 15.99 11.96 40.89
C GLU A 122 14.68 11.14 40.78
N LYS A 123 14.53 10.34 39.72
CA LYS A 123 13.31 9.52 39.41
C LYS A 123 12.01 10.33 39.42
N ARG A 124 12.07 11.60 39.03
CA ARG A 124 10.90 12.47 38.86
C ARG A 124 10.59 12.70 37.39
N PRO A 125 9.35 12.99 37.05
CA PRO A 125 9.01 13.44 35.68
C PRO A 125 9.85 14.67 35.31
N TYR A 126 10.35 14.69 34.08
CA TYR A 126 11.03 15.88 33.57
C TYR A 126 10.00 16.95 33.27
N LEU A 127 10.22 18.13 33.80
CA LEU A 127 9.47 19.33 33.47
C LEU A 127 10.48 20.46 33.26
N TYR A 128 10.37 21.14 32.09
CA TYR A 128 11.28 22.20 31.71
C TYR A 128 11.23 23.36 32.74
N SER A 129 12.39 23.76 33.25
CA SER A 129 12.49 24.67 34.41
C SER A 129 12.15 26.13 34.09
N ARG A 130 12.17 26.53 32.81
CA ARG A 130 12.08 27.93 32.35
C ARG A 130 13.26 28.81 32.82
N ARG A 131 14.36 28.23 33.24
CA ARG A 131 15.52 28.96 33.80
C ARG A 131 16.08 30.02 32.85
N TRP A 132 16.04 29.73 31.54
CA TRP A 132 16.59 30.59 30.49
C TRP A 132 15.52 31.38 29.72
N MET A 133 14.33 31.47 30.30
CA MET A 133 13.26 32.32 29.78
C MET A 133 13.63 33.78 30.02
N ALA A 134 13.66 34.57 28.94
CA ALA A 134 13.77 36.01 29.10
C ALA A 134 12.41 36.60 29.49
N GLU A 135 12.35 37.18 30.67
CA GLU A 135 11.14 37.83 31.20
C GLU A 135 11.01 39.28 30.74
N THR A 136 12.13 39.88 30.29
CA THR A 136 12.20 41.25 29.82
C THR A 136 13.11 41.38 28.61
N ASP A 137 12.91 42.43 27.79
CA ASP A 137 13.79 42.72 26.66
C ASP A 137 15.25 42.97 27.10
N GLN A 138 15.46 43.47 28.30
CA GLN A 138 16.79 43.67 28.86
C GLN A 138 17.50 42.35 29.14
N GLN A 139 16.79 41.35 29.67
CA GLN A 139 17.34 39.99 29.83
C GLN A 139 17.61 39.32 28.50
N ALA A 140 16.72 39.49 27.52
CA ALA A 140 16.94 38.99 26.18
C ALA A 140 18.23 39.57 25.58
N ALA A 141 18.40 40.89 25.63
CA ALA A 141 19.61 41.57 25.15
C ALA A 141 20.88 41.12 25.89
N GLN A 142 20.80 40.85 27.21
CA GLN A 142 21.91 40.31 27.95
C GLN A 142 22.32 38.91 27.48
N TYR A 143 21.36 37.98 27.31
CA TYR A 143 21.65 36.63 26.83
C TYR A 143 22.21 36.65 25.38
N GLU A 144 21.71 37.53 24.54
CA GLU A 144 22.24 37.74 23.17
C GLU A 144 23.68 38.28 23.19
N ALA A 145 24.00 39.20 24.12
CA ALA A 145 25.36 39.71 24.32
C ALA A 145 26.32 38.62 24.81
N GLU A 146 25.81 37.60 25.53
CA GLU A 146 26.56 36.41 25.96
C GLU A 146 26.72 35.40 24.78
N GLY A 147 26.21 35.68 23.60
CA GLY A 147 26.29 34.83 22.39
C GLY A 147 25.25 33.70 22.37
N ARG A 148 24.23 33.76 23.21
CA ARG A 148 23.15 32.77 23.24
C ARG A 148 22.15 33.04 22.10
N GLN A 149 21.59 31.97 21.54
CA GLN A 149 20.56 32.04 20.52
C GLN A 149 19.21 31.67 21.13
N ALA A 150 18.18 32.45 20.80
CA ALA A 150 16.84 32.20 21.26
C ALA A 150 16.11 31.16 20.40
N VAL A 151 15.42 30.26 21.05
CA VAL A 151 14.29 29.52 20.45
C VAL A 151 12.98 30.06 21.04
N VAL A 152 11.85 29.84 20.38
CA VAL A 152 10.55 30.19 20.94
C VAL A 152 9.89 28.92 21.48
N ARG A 153 9.50 28.95 22.76
CA ARG A 153 8.75 27.87 23.43
C ARG A 153 7.34 28.31 23.78
N LEU A 154 6.41 27.34 23.74
CA LEU A 154 5.11 27.54 24.39
C LEU A 154 5.26 27.63 25.89
N LYS A 155 4.49 28.51 26.51
CA LYS A 155 4.40 28.64 27.97
C LYS A 155 3.21 27.82 28.48
N MET A 156 3.39 26.49 28.53
CA MET A 156 2.31 25.57 28.91
C MET A 156 1.76 25.86 30.32
N PRO A 157 0.46 25.72 30.55
CA PRO A 157 -0.13 25.78 31.89
C PRO A 157 0.49 24.73 32.83
N ARG A 158 0.51 25.02 34.13
CA ARG A 158 1.03 24.11 35.15
C ARG A 158 -0.07 23.51 36.00
N GLU A 159 -1.30 23.98 35.86
CA GLU A 159 -2.48 23.56 36.60
C GLU A 159 -3.67 23.37 35.70
N GLY A 160 -4.61 22.52 36.10
CA GLY A 160 -5.81 22.22 35.33
C GLY A 160 -5.67 21.02 34.40
N ILE A 161 -6.68 20.80 33.57
CA ILE A 161 -6.81 19.61 32.73
C ILE A 161 -7.25 20.06 31.33
N CYS A 162 -6.58 19.52 30.31
CA CYS A 162 -7.06 19.58 28.93
C CYS A 162 -8.06 18.46 28.71
N GLN A 163 -9.30 18.79 28.38
CA GLN A 163 -10.34 17.82 28.01
C GLN A 163 -10.53 17.78 26.51
N ILE A 164 -10.64 16.58 25.98
CA ILE A 164 -10.80 16.30 24.55
C ILE A 164 -12.01 15.37 24.41
N ASP A 165 -13.04 15.83 23.71
CA ASP A 165 -14.13 14.97 23.27
C ASP A 165 -13.73 14.39 21.91
N ASP A 166 -13.23 13.17 21.92
CA ASP A 166 -12.75 12.49 20.71
C ASP A 166 -13.86 11.57 20.17
N GLU A 167 -14.19 11.73 18.90
CA GLU A 167 -15.31 11.01 18.28
C GLU A 167 -15.10 9.48 18.21
N VAL A 168 -13.85 9.02 18.28
CA VAL A 168 -13.51 7.58 18.32
C VAL A 168 -13.18 7.13 19.73
N ARG A 169 -12.35 7.88 20.47
CA ARG A 169 -11.85 7.49 21.80
C ARG A 169 -12.79 7.84 22.93
N GLY A 170 -13.73 8.77 22.70
CA GLY A 170 -14.57 9.36 23.73
C GLY A 170 -13.82 10.44 24.51
N GLN A 171 -14.20 10.68 25.76
CA GLN A 171 -13.55 11.69 26.59
C GLN A 171 -12.14 11.26 26.98
N VAL A 172 -11.15 12.12 26.69
CA VAL A 172 -9.74 11.94 27.07
C VAL A 172 -9.27 13.17 27.80
N GLU A 173 -8.54 12.97 28.89
CA GLU A 173 -8.06 14.04 29.77
C GLU A 173 -6.55 14.00 29.89
N PHE A 174 -5.91 15.18 29.83
CA PHE A 174 -4.48 15.37 30.03
C PHE A 174 -4.24 16.44 31.08
N PRO A 175 -3.60 16.12 32.23
CA PRO A 175 -3.20 17.13 33.20
C PRO A 175 -2.16 18.06 32.56
N TRP A 176 -2.37 19.38 32.65
CA TRP A 176 -1.41 20.36 32.12
C TRP A 176 -0.04 20.28 32.80
N GLU A 177 0.02 19.85 34.03
CA GLU A 177 1.29 19.66 34.78
C GLU A 177 2.23 18.63 34.13
N SER A 178 1.68 17.72 33.31
CA SER A 178 2.47 16.71 32.56
C SER A 178 3.02 17.24 31.24
N GLU A 179 2.54 18.38 30.75
CA GLU A 179 2.90 18.92 29.46
C GLU A 179 4.17 19.78 29.49
N GLN A 180 5.06 19.55 28.54
CA GLN A 180 6.33 20.26 28.42
C GLN A 180 6.17 21.57 27.64
N ASP A 181 6.95 22.57 27.98
CA ASP A 181 7.15 23.77 27.17
C ASP A 181 7.92 23.40 25.89
N ILE A 182 7.19 23.03 24.84
CA ILE A 182 7.81 22.61 23.58
C ILE A 182 8.34 23.79 22.78
N VAL A 183 9.41 23.57 22.02
CA VAL A 183 9.88 24.54 21.02
C VAL A 183 8.89 24.55 19.87
N ILE A 184 8.45 25.75 19.48
CA ILE A 184 7.58 25.99 18.30
C ILE A 184 8.32 26.67 17.15
N GLN A 185 9.42 27.38 17.46
CA GLN A 185 10.31 27.99 16.47
C GLN A 185 11.77 27.80 16.86
N LYS A 186 12.59 27.36 15.92
CA LYS A 186 14.04 27.20 16.08
C LYS A 186 14.75 28.56 16.03
N ALA A 187 16.01 28.62 16.45
CA ALA A 187 16.84 29.83 16.42
C ALA A 187 17.05 30.39 14.99
N ASN A 188 16.98 29.55 13.97
CA ASN A 188 17.06 29.97 12.57
C ASN A 188 15.72 30.50 12.00
N GLY A 189 14.69 30.66 12.83
CA GLY A 189 13.37 31.14 12.43
C GLY A 189 12.42 30.04 11.89
N SER A 190 12.88 28.83 11.64
CA SER A 190 12.00 27.76 11.14
C SER A 190 11.02 27.28 12.22
N CYS A 191 9.74 27.24 11.86
CA CYS A 191 8.67 26.76 12.73
C CYS A 191 8.54 25.24 12.71
N LEU A 192 8.04 24.68 13.81
CA LEU A 192 7.93 23.25 14.01
C LEU A 192 6.49 22.76 13.88
N TYR A 193 6.34 21.44 13.68
CA TYR A 193 5.11 20.72 13.39
C TYR A 193 3.89 21.18 14.21
N HIS A 194 4.00 21.32 15.54
CA HIS A 194 2.83 21.64 16.37
C HIS A 194 2.21 23.01 16.01
N LEU A 195 3.04 24.03 15.77
CA LEU A 195 2.57 25.34 15.38
C LEU A 195 2.06 25.35 13.94
N ALA A 196 2.88 24.83 13.01
CA ALA A 196 2.54 24.82 11.59
C ALA A 196 1.23 24.09 11.32
N SER A 197 1.06 22.88 11.92
CA SER A 197 -0.16 22.08 11.75
C SER A 197 -1.43 22.83 12.24
N VAL A 198 -1.34 23.50 13.39
CA VAL A 198 -2.48 24.26 13.96
C VAL A 198 -2.84 25.46 13.10
N VAL A 199 -1.83 26.24 12.67
CA VAL A 199 -2.05 27.43 11.84
C VAL A 199 -2.66 27.04 10.51
N ASP A 200 -2.18 25.95 9.89
CA ASP A 200 -2.72 25.46 8.64
C ASP A 200 -4.13 24.92 8.78
N ASP A 201 -4.39 24.11 9.81
CA ASP A 201 -5.73 23.58 10.05
C ASP A 201 -6.75 24.70 10.27
N HIS A 202 -6.35 25.82 10.91
CA HIS A 202 -7.18 27.01 11.03
C HIS A 202 -7.39 27.72 9.70
N ASP A 203 -6.31 28.05 8.97
CA ASP A 203 -6.38 28.81 7.72
C ASP A 203 -7.13 28.04 6.62
N PHE A 204 -7.03 26.71 6.61
CA PHE A 204 -7.78 25.83 5.70
C PHE A 204 -9.21 25.53 6.21
N GLU A 205 -9.60 26.10 7.34
CA GLU A 205 -10.91 25.91 7.97
C GLU A 205 -11.24 24.42 8.23
N ILE A 206 -10.25 23.65 8.66
CA ILE A 206 -10.43 22.24 8.96
C ILE A 206 -11.41 22.10 10.14
N SER A 207 -12.53 21.45 9.89
CA SER A 207 -13.57 21.23 10.90
C SER A 207 -13.33 19.96 11.73
N HIS A 208 -12.70 18.94 11.12
CA HIS A 208 -12.44 17.65 11.76
C HIS A 208 -10.98 17.21 11.53
N VAL A 209 -10.29 16.95 12.62
CA VAL A 209 -8.92 16.42 12.62
C VAL A 209 -9.00 14.91 12.85
N ILE A 210 -9.15 14.16 11.75
CA ILE A 210 -9.17 12.69 11.74
C ILE A 210 -7.73 12.23 11.46
N ARG A 211 -7.08 11.52 12.41
CA ARG A 211 -5.68 11.13 12.32
C ARG A 211 -5.35 9.89 13.15
N ALA A 212 -4.15 9.34 12.98
CA ALA A 212 -3.71 8.19 13.75
C ALA A 212 -3.56 8.52 15.25
N GLU A 213 -3.89 7.55 16.12
CA GLU A 213 -3.88 7.69 17.58
C GLU A 213 -2.50 8.02 18.16
N GLU A 214 -1.42 7.78 17.44
CA GLU A 214 -0.07 8.18 17.87
C GLU A 214 0.08 9.70 18.04
N HIS A 215 -0.81 10.47 17.43
CA HIS A 215 -0.89 11.92 17.56
C HIS A 215 -1.77 12.39 18.74
N LEU A 216 -2.43 11.48 19.46
CA LEU A 216 -3.31 11.83 20.57
C LEU A 216 -2.54 12.59 21.67
N SER A 217 -1.31 12.17 21.98
CA SER A 217 -0.44 12.88 22.93
C SER A 217 0.06 14.26 22.46
N ASN A 218 -0.11 14.59 21.17
CA ASN A 218 0.20 15.91 20.63
C ASN A 218 -0.97 16.90 20.82
N THR A 219 -2.18 16.37 20.95
CA THR A 219 -3.42 17.14 20.94
C THR A 219 -3.49 18.22 22.04
N PRO A 220 -3.08 17.98 23.29
CA PRO A 220 -3.13 19.01 24.32
C PRO A 220 -2.31 20.26 23.95
N ARG A 221 -1.10 20.06 23.40
CA ARG A 221 -0.23 21.15 22.97
C ARG A 221 -0.83 21.93 21.82
N GLN A 222 -1.45 21.25 20.87
CA GLN A 222 -2.13 21.88 19.74
C GLN A 222 -3.38 22.63 20.18
N ILE A 223 -4.17 22.08 21.11
CA ILE A 223 -5.31 22.78 21.70
C ILE A 223 -4.85 24.05 22.43
N PHE A 224 -3.75 23.99 23.16
CA PHE A 224 -3.22 25.18 23.81
C PHE A 224 -2.81 26.26 22.79
N ILE A 225 -2.20 25.89 21.66
CA ILE A 225 -1.90 26.84 20.59
C ILE A 225 -3.19 27.43 20.00
N ILE A 226 -4.19 26.58 19.68
CA ILE A 226 -5.49 27.00 19.15
C ILE A 226 -6.14 28.06 20.04
N GLU A 227 -6.25 27.78 21.32
CA GLU A 227 -6.89 28.66 22.30
C GLU A 227 -6.10 29.96 22.50
N SER A 228 -4.77 29.87 22.56
CA SER A 228 -3.87 31.02 22.71
C SER A 228 -3.90 31.97 21.51
N LEU A 229 -4.19 31.45 20.31
CA LEU A 229 -4.36 32.25 19.10
C LEU A 229 -5.83 32.71 18.90
N GLY A 230 -6.76 32.26 19.74
CA GLY A 230 -8.19 32.58 19.61
C GLY A 230 -8.87 31.86 18.45
N TYR A 231 -8.35 30.74 17.99
CA TYR A 231 -8.91 29.95 16.91
C TYR A 231 -10.06 29.05 17.38
N PRO A 232 -11.02 28.73 16.53
CA PRO A 232 -12.02 27.74 16.85
C PRO A 232 -11.38 26.35 16.95
N ARG A 233 -11.79 25.56 17.94
CA ARG A 233 -11.31 24.19 18.11
C ARG A 233 -12.01 23.27 17.11
N PRO A 234 -11.29 22.49 16.27
CA PRO A 234 -11.90 21.45 15.42
C PRO A 234 -12.37 20.26 16.26
N ALA A 235 -13.25 19.43 15.72
CA ALA A 235 -13.54 18.11 16.24
C ALA A 235 -12.31 17.19 16.04
N TYR A 236 -12.13 16.23 16.95
CA TYR A 236 -11.01 15.28 16.88
C TYR A 236 -11.50 13.85 16.77
N ALA A 237 -10.84 13.07 15.94
CA ALA A 237 -11.04 11.62 15.85
C ALA A 237 -9.68 10.91 15.71
N HIS A 238 -9.25 10.20 16.75
CA HIS A 238 -7.98 9.49 16.77
C HIS A 238 -8.19 8.00 16.44
N LEU A 239 -7.83 7.63 15.22
CA LEU A 239 -7.97 6.30 14.68
C LEU A 239 -6.90 5.35 15.24
N PRO A 240 -7.23 4.10 15.61
CA PRO A 240 -6.23 3.11 15.95
C PRO A 240 -5.34 2.83 14.73
N TYR A 241 -4.08 2.50 14.97
CA TYR A 241 -3.15 2.16 13.90
C TYR A 241 -3.46 0.79 13.29
N VAL A 242 -2.93 0.56 12.09
CA VAL A 242 -2.90 -0.78 11.49
C VAL A 242 -1.80 -1.58 12.16
N ALA A 243 -2.15 -2.75 12.69
CA ALA A 243 -1.22 -3.62 13.38
C ALA A 243 -0.53 -4.61 12.43
N GLU A 244 0.62 -5.11 12.87
CA GLU A 244 1.38 -6.17 12.18
C GLU A 244 0.56 -7.46 12.07
N PRO A 245 0.82 -8.32 11.10
CA PRO A 245 0.17 -9.64 11.00
C PRO A 245 0.30 -10.44 12.29
N GLY A 246 -0.84 -10.83 12.88
CA GLY A 246 -0.89 -11.64 14.10
C GLY A 246 -0.39 -10.96 15.38
N SER A 247 -0.32 -9.62 15.43
CA SER A 247 0.20 -8.84 16.55
C SER A 247 -0.60 -7.55 16.74
N ASN A 248 -0.50 -6.97 17.94
CA ASN A 248 -1.02 -5.64 18.24
C ASN A 248 0.04 -4.53 18.08
N SER A 249 1.22 -4.83 17.54
CA SER A 249 2.25 -3.82 17.29
C SER A 249 1.97 -3.07 15.99
N LYS A 250 2.31 -1.79 15.92
CA LYS A 250 2.13 -0.97 14.71
C LYS A 250 2.88 -1.55 13.51
N LEU A 251 2.19 -1.66 12.37
CA LEU A 251 2.76 -2.05 11.08
C LEU A 251 3.81 -1.02 10.62
N SER A 252 4.96 -1.49 10.16
CA SER A 252 6.09 -0.63 9.77
C SER A 252 6.89 -1.23 8.63
N LYS A 253 7.19 -0.46 7.58
CA LYS A 253 7.99 -0.89 6.43
C LYS A 253 9.39 -1.43 6.81
N ARG A 254 9.95 -0.97 7.94
CA ARG A 254 11.30 -1.37 8.40
C ARG A 254 11.36 -2.78 8.98
N LYS A 255 10.22 -3.45 9.17
CA LYS A 255 10.13 -4.76 9.83
C LYS A 255 9.78 -5.89 8.86
N ILE A 256 9.99 -5.71 7.57
CA ILE A 256 9.62 -6.70 6.54
C ILE A 256 10.20 -8.09 6.83
N ASP A 257 11.46 -8.20 7.27
CA ASP A 257 12.10 -9.48 7.63
C ASP A 257 11.35 -10.25 8.73
N LYS A 258 10.69 -9.49 9.64
CA LYS A 258 9.82 -10.10 10.65
C LYS A 258 8.54 -10.64 10.02
N TYR A 259 7.95 -9.89 9.08
CA TYR A 259 6.67 -10.24 8.46
C TYR A 259 6.81 -11.43 7.51
N LEU A 260 7.95 -11.59 6.84
CA LEU A 260 8.27 -12.75 6.00
C LEU A 260 8.30 -14.08 6.78
N LYS A 261 8.28 -14.05 8.12
CA LYS A 261 8.08 -15.24 8.94
C LYS A 261 6.63 -15.71 8.99
N ASN A 262 5.67 -14.81 8.69
CA ASN A 262 4.28 -15.18 8.50
C ASN A 262 4.12 -15.81 7.11
N PRO A 263 3.60 -17.05 6.98
CA PRO A 263 3.53 -17.75 5.70
C PRO A 263 2.69 -17.03 4.64
N GLU A 264 1.57 -16.40 5.04
CA GLU A 264 0.64 -15.71 4.14
C GLU A 264 1.25 -14.40 3.62
N PHE A 265 1.90 -13.65 4.50
CA PHE A 265 2.62 -12.43 4.11
C PHE A 265 3.79 -12.74 3.16
N ARG A 266 4.54 -13.81 3.47
CA ARG A 266 5.64 -14.27 2.62
C ARG A 266 5.15 -14.70 1.25
N GLN A 267 4.05 -15.46 1.18
CA GLN A 267 3.47 -15.89 -0.09
C GLN A 267 3.04 -14.69 -0.96
N LEU A 268 2.39 -13.68 -0.36
CA LEU A 268 2.03 -12.45 -1.06
C LEU A 268 3.27 -11.72 -1.59
N TYR A 269 4.31 -11.58 -0.74
CA TYR A 269 5.55 -10.91 -1.12
C TYR A 269 6.28 -11.63 -2.25
N GLU A 270 6.55 -12.96 -2.10
CA GLU A 270 7.27 -13.78 -3.08
C GLU A 270 6.55 -13.81 -4.44
N ARG A 271 5.20 -13.88 -4.43
CA ARG A 271 4.40 -13.81 -5.64
C ARG A 271 4.53 -12.46 -6.33
N GLY A 272 4.45 -11.37 -5.57
CA GLY A 272 4.65 -10.03 -6.11
C GLY A 272 6.08 -9.80 -6.64
N GLU A 273 7.10 -10.29 -5.93
CA GLU A 273 8.49 -10.21 -6.34
C GLU A 273 8.72 -10.90 -7.69
N GLN A 274 8.16 -12.10 -7.88
CA GLN A 274 8.23 -12.81 -9.17
C GLN A 274 7.62 -12.00 -10.32
N ILE A 275 6.44 -11.38 -10.09
CA ILE A 275 5.80 -10.51 -11.10
C ILE A 275 6.70 -9.32 -11.42
N ALA A 276 7.15 -8.60 -10.40
CA ALA A 276 7.98 -7.40 -10.56
C ALA A 276 9.29 -7.68 -11.31
N LEU A 277 10.01 -8.74 -10.93
CA LEU A 277 11.26 -9.15 -11.58
C LEU A 277 11.04 -9.52 -13.05
N ARG A 278 9.95 -10.19 -13.37
CA ARG A 278 9.61 -10.54 -14.77
C ARG A 278 9.26 -9.33 -15.62
N CYS A 279 8.71 -8.28 -15.01
CA CYS A 279 8.45 -7.00 -15.67
C CYS A 279 9.70 -6.07 -15.67
N GLY A 280 10.88 -6.58 -15.31
CA GLY A 280 12.12 -5.79 -15.27
C GLY A 280 12.15 -4.69 -14.21
N ARG A 281 11.29 -4.77 -13.19
CA ARG A 281 11.20 -3.78 -12.10
C ARG A 281 12.24 -4.08 -11.02
N GLU A 282 12.79 -3.02 -10.43
CA GLU A 282 13.72 -3.15 -9.32
C GLU A 282 12.97 -3.52 -8.03
N VAL A 283 13.43 -4.55 -7.34
CA VAL A 283 12.85 -5.02 -6.08
C VAL A 283 13.81 -4.73 -4.93
N SER A 284 13.36 -3.92 -3.98
CA SER A 284 14.09 -3.67 -2.73
C SER A 284 13.12 -3.64 -1.53
N ALA A 285 13.60 -4.01 -0.36
CA ALA A 285 12.80 -3.97 0.86
C ALA A 285 12.28 -2.56 1.21
N GLU A 286 12.91 -1.51 0.70
CA GLU A 286 12.55 -0.11 0.95
C GLU A 286 11.44 0.39 0.03
N THR A 287 11.42 -0.08 -1.22
CA THR A 287 10.54 0.42 -2.29
C THR A 287 9.44 -0.56 -2.68
N PHE A 288 9.68 -1.86 -2.48
CA PHE A 288 8.77 -2.93 -2.89
C PHE A 288 8.42 -3.84 -1.71
N ASN A 289 7.33 -3.57 -1.01
CA ASN A 289 6.81 -4.44 0.04
C ASN A 289 5.30 -4.21 0.28
N PRO A 290 4.55 -5.22 0.78
CA PRO A 290 3.10 -5.14 0.98
C PRO A 290 2.61 -4.11 2.01
N VAL A 291 3.50 -3.34 2.61
CA VAL A 291 3.16 -2.20 3.48
C VAL A 291 2.97 -0.91 2.68
N LEU A 292 3.38 -0.90 1.41
CA LEU A 292 3.34 0.24 0.49
C LEU A 292 2.26 0.03 -0.58
N VAL A 293 1.63 1.13 -0.99
CA VAL A 293 0.59 1.11 -2.05
C VAL A 293 1.18 0.72 -3.39
N ASP A 294 2.39 1.20 -3.70
CA ASP A 294 3.07 0.91 -4.95
C ASP A 294 3.23 -0.58 -5.21
N PHE A 295 3.47 -1.38 -4.16
CA PHE A 295 3.52 -2.83 -4.26
C PHE A 295 2.25 -3.39 -4.94
N TYR A 296 1.07 -2.97 -4.47
CA TYR A 296 -0.21 -3.48 -4.98
C TYR A 296 -0.47 -3.04 -6.42
N ARG A 297 -0.18 -1.77 -6.73
CA ARG A 297 -0.27 -1.26 -8.09
C ARG A 297 0.64 -2.04 -9.05
N ASP A 298 1.87 -2.27 -8.62
CA ASP A 298 2.91 -2.85 -9.46
C ASP A 298 2.71 -4.34 -9.74
N VAL A 299 2.01 -5.07 -8.88
CA VAL A 299 1.68 -6.47 -9.08
C VAL A 299 0.30 -6.71 -9.70
N GLY A 300 -0.50 -5.65 -9.85
CA GLY A 300 -1.79 -5.70 -10.54
C GLY A 300 -2.99 -5.98 -9.66
N PHE A 301 -2.98 -5.47 -8.42
CA PHE A 301 -4.19 -5.40 -7.61
C PHE A 301 -5.20 -4.42 -8.19
N LEU A 302 -6.47 -4.70 -7.96
CA LEU A 302 -7.55 -3.79 -8.25
C LEU A 302 -7.66 -2.73 -7.16
N PRO A 303 -7.69 -1.43 -7.51
CA PRO A 303 -7.75 -0.35 -6.52
C PRO A 303 -8.93 -0.48 -5.57
N HIS A 304 -10.09 -0.89 -6.10
CA HIS A 304 -11.32 -1.01 -5.32
C HIS A 304 -11.23 -2.14 -4.26
N ALA A 305 -10.60 -3.28 -4.59
CA ALA A 305 -10.37 -4.36 -3.63
C ALA A 305 -9.51 -3.90 -2.44
N LEU A 306 -8.45 -3.12 -2.72
CA LEU A 306 -7.60 -2.57 -1.67
C LEU A 306 -8.35 -1.54 -0.81
N ILE A 307 -9.14 -0.64 -1.41
CA ILE A 307 -9.95 0.35 -0.67
C ILE A 307 -10.99 -0.36 0.21
N ASN A 308 -11.71 -1.34 -0.32
CA ASN A 308 -12.71 -2.08 0.43
C ASN A 308 -12.08 -2.84 1.62
N TYR A 309 -10.92 -3.45 1.41
CA TYR A 309 -10.16 -4.06 2.50
C TYR A 309 -9.73 -3.04 3.56
N LEU A 310 -9.19 -1.87 3.14
CA LEU A 310 -8.74 -0.82 4.06
C LEU A 310 -9.90 -0.18 4.84
N LEU A 311 -11.08 -0.07 4.24
CA LEU A 311 -12.30 0.36 4.94
C LEU A 311 -12.59 -0.57 6.12
N LEU A 312 -12.62 -1.88 5.87
CA LEU A 312 -12.93 -2.89 6.88
C LEU A 312 -11.81 -3.14 7.89
N LEU A 313 -10.65 -2.53 7.69
CA LEU A 313 -9.54 -2.64 8.62
C LEU A 313 -9.75 -1.70 9.83
N GLY A 314 -10.64 -2.11 10.71
CA GLY A 314 -11.04 -1.38 11.93
C GLY A 314 -12.28 -0.52 11.79
N TRP A 315 -13.13 -0.81 10.80
CA TRP A 315 -14.49 -0.29 10.66
C TRP A 315 -15.40 -1.40 10.15
N SER A 316 -16.67 -1.41 10.52
CA SER A 316 -17.68 -2.31 9.97
C SER A 316 -19.06 -1.66 10.00
N LEU A 317 -19.86 -1.96 8.99
CA LEU A 317 -21.27 -1.56 8.97
C LEU A 317 -22.09 -2.45 9.91
N ASP A 318 -21.86 -3.76 9.79
CA ASP A 318 -22.49 -4.84 10.58
C ASP A 318 -21.56 -6.06 10.61
N ASP A 319 -22.07 -7.20 11.08
CA ASP A 319 -21.29 -8.45 11.22
C ASP A 319 -21.21 -9.28 9.92
N HIS A 320 -21.88 -8.85 8.84
CA HIS A 320 -22.08 -9.66 7.64
C HIS A 320 -21.62 -8.98 6.35
N THR A 321 -21.70 -7.64 6.27
CA THR A 321 -21.41 -6.90 5.05
C THR A 321 -19.92 -6.65 4.92
N GLU A 322 -19.29 -7.26 3.91
CA GLU A 322 -17.87 -7.10 3.61
C GLU A 322 -17.58 -6.53 2.22
N GLN A 323 -18.59 -6.37 1.39
CA GLN A 323 -18.45 -5.77 0.05
C GLN A 323 -19.29 -4.50 -0.04
N PHE A 324 -18.65 -3.46 -0.52
CA PHE A 324 -19.27 -2.15 -0.70
C PHE A 324 -18.85 -1.58 -2.04
N THR A 325 -19.78 -1.05 -2.80
CA THR A 325 -19.44 -0.10 -3.86
C THR A 325 -18.93 1.20 -3.25
N LEU A 326 -18.26 2.03 -4.03
CA LEU A 326 -17.76 3.32 -3.52
C LEU A 326 -18.87 4.20 -2.96
N ASP A 327 -20.04 4.24 -3.63
CA ASP A 327 -21.22 4.97 -3.16
C ASP A 327 -21.72 4.43 -1.82
N GLN A 328 -21.78 3.10 -1.67
CA GLN A 328 -22.16 2.47 -0.40
C GLN A 328 -21.17 2.76 0.72
N MET A 329 -19.87 2.81 0.42
CA MET A 329 -18.84 3.21 1.39
C MET A 329 -19.11 4.63 1.88
N ILE A 330 -19.35 5.59 0.97
CA ILE A 330 -19.64 6.99 1.28
C ILE A 330 -20.93 7.10 2.11
N GLU A 331 -22.01 6.43 1.70
CA GLU A 331 -23.29 6.50 2.39
C GLU A 331 -23.27 5.90 3.79
N SER A 332 -22.51 4.83 3.99
CA SER A 332 -22.52 4.02 5.22
C SER A 332 -21.46 4.41 6.22
N PHE A 333 -20.42 5.12 5.80
CA PHE A 333 -19.26 5.43 6.67
C PHE A 333 -19.69 6.30 7.85
N SER A 334 -19.21 6.00 9.05
CA SER A 334 -19.32 6.89 10.21
C SER A 334 -18.17 6.66 11.19
N LEU A 335 -17.78 7.72 11.91
CA LEU A 335 -16.69 7.67 12.89
C LEU A 335 -17.07 6.85 14.14
N GLU A 336 -18.36 6.83 14.52
CA GLU A 336 -18.85 6.08 15.67
C GLU A 336 -18.69 4.56 15.50
N ARG A 337 -18.61 4.09 14.25
CA ARG A 337 -18.41 2.66 13.93
C ARG A 337 -16.95 2.27 13.87
N VAL A 338 -16.03 3.20 14.05
CA VAL A 338 -14.59 2.89 14.11
C VAL A 338 -14.27 2.12 15.38
N ILE A 339 -13.69 0.93 15.22
CA ILE A 339 -13.29 0.05 16.30
C ILE A 339 -12.09 0.67 17.03
N LYS A 340 -12.16 0.76 18.38
CA LYS A 340 -11.13 1.43 19.20
C LYS A 340 -9.79 0.68 19.30
N SER A 341 -9.78 -0.62 19.01
CA SER A 341 -8.57 -1.44 19.04
C SER A 341 -7.87 -1.47 17.68
N PRO A 342 -6.54 -1.65 17.65
CA PRO A 342 -5.79 -1.84 16.41
C PRO A 342 -6.32 -3.03 15.61
N ALA A 343 -6.43 -2.87 14.30
CA ALA A 343 -6.81 -3.94 13.38
C ALA A 343 -5.55 -4.54 12.75
N SER A 344 -5.40 -5.87 12.85
CA SER A 344 -4.25 -6.58 12.30
C SER A 344 -4.35 -6.69 10.78
N PHE A 345 -3.25 -6.38 10.09
CA PHE A 345 -3.14 -6.62 8.65
C PHE A 345 -3.20 -8.13 8.36
N ASP A 346 -4.12 -8.53 7.51
CA ASP A 346 -4.37 -9.92 7.12
C ASP A 346 -4.19 -10.09 5.60
N PRO A 347 -3.04 -10.65 5.15
CA PRO A 347 -2.77 -10.84 3.73
C PRO A 347 -3.73 -11.83 3.06
N ALA A 348 -4.19 -12.87 3.76
CA ALA A 348 -5.10 -13.85 3.20
C ALA A 348 -6.49 -13.23 2.93
N LYS A 349 -6.98 -12.42 3.88
CA LYS A 349 -8.23 -11.68 3.69
C LYS A 349 -8.12 -10.69 2.53
N LEU A 350 -7.01 -9.97 2.42
CA LEU A 350 -6.78 -9.04 1.31
C LEU A 350 -6.78 -9.75 -0.05
N LEU A 351 -6.09 -10.90 -0.16
CA LEU A 351 -6.10 -11.69 -1.39
C LEU A 351 -7.49 -12.26 -1.71
N ALA A 352 -8.30 -12.60 -0.69
CA ALA A 352 -9.67 -13.04 -0.91
C ALA A 352 -10.57 -11.92 -1.47
N PHE A 353 -10.37 -10.66 -1.04
CA PHE A 353 -11.04 -9.51 -1.62
C PHE A 353 -10.63 -9.29 -3.08
N GLU A 354 -9.33 -9.34 -3.35
CA GLU A 354 -8.78 -9.20 -4.70
C GLU A 354 -9.31 -10.28 -5.65
N GLN A 355 -9.29 -11.55 -5.21
CA GLN A 355 -9.79 -12.68 -6.01
C GLN A 355 -11.27 -12.48 -6.37
N ARG A 356 -12.09 -12.08 -5.41
CA ARG A 356 -13.52 -11.87 -5.62
C ARG A 356 -13.78 -10.75 -6.64
N GLU A 357 -13.13 -9.62 -6.48
CA GLU A 357 -13.23 -8.50 -7.43
C GLU A 357 -12.76 -8.91 -8.84
N MET A 358 -11.64 -9.62 -8.91
CA MET A 358 -11.12 -10.14 -10.18
C MET A 358 -12.12 -11.11 -10.83
N ASP A 359 -12.75 -12.00 -10.06
CA ASP A 359 -13.72 -12.97 -10.60
C ASP A 359 -14.98 -12.29 -11.16
N GLU A 360 -15.44 -11.21 -10.52
CA GLU A 360 -16.62 -10.44 -10.92
C GLU A 360 -16.39 -9.58 -12.18
N LEU A 361 -15.14 -9.25 -12.52
CA LEU A 361 -14.83 -8.46 -13.71
C LEU A 361 -15.20 -9.21 -14.99
N PRO A 362 -15.85 -8.55 -15.97
CA PRO A 362 -16.03 -9.08 -17.32
C PRO A 362 -14.68 -9.34 -18.01
N LEU A 363 -14.66 -10.33 -18.90
CA LEU A 363 -13.44 -10.72 -19.64
C LEU A 363 -12.81 -9.55 -20.41
N GLU A 364 -13.66 -8.68 -20.97
CA GLU A 364 -13.27 -7.50 -21.74
C GLU A 364 -12.53 -6.46 -20.88
N GLN A 365 -12.75 -6.49 -19.55
CA GLN A 365 -12.04 -5.62 -18.60
C GLN A 365 -10.79 -6.30 -18.02
N LYS A 366 -10.78 -7.64 -17.89
CA LYS A 366 -9.62 -8.39 -17.40
C LYS A 366 -8.43 -8.29 -18.36
N VAL A 367 -8.67 -8.46 -19.66
CA VAL A 367 -7.61 -8.50 -20.67
C VAL A 367 -6.78 -7.21 -20.72
N PRO A 368 -7.37 -6.00 -20.73
CA PRO A 368 -6.61 -4.74 -20.68
C PRO A 368 -5.74 -4.61 -19.43
N LEU A 369 -6.17 -5.14 -18.28
CA LEU A 369 -5.40 -5.10 -17.04
C LEU A 369 -4.15 -5.99 -17.09
N MET A 370 -4.21 -7.10 -17.84
CA MET A 370 -3.14 -8.10 -17.91
C MET A 370 -2.12 -7.81 -19.02
N LEU A 371 -2.56 -7.14 -20.08
CA LEU A 371 -1.74 -6.87 -21.27
C LEU A 371 -0.43 -6.14 -20.94
N PRO A 372 -0.40 -5.09 -20.10
CA PRO A 372 0.84 -4.39 -19.74
C PRO A 372 1.91 -5.32 -19.13
N TYR A 373 1.51 -6.31 -18.34
CA TYR A 373 2.45 -7.26 -17.73
C TYR A 373 3.11 -8.17 -18.76
N LEU A 374 2.35 -8.60 -19.78
CA LEU A 374 2.90 -9.38 -20.90
C LEU A 374 3.84 -8.54 -21.75
N GLN A 375 3.53 -7.26 -21.96
CA GLN A 375 4.38 -6.31 -22.69
C GLN A 375 5.68 -6.01 -21.91
N ASP A 376 5.59 -5.65 -20.63
CA ASP A 376 6.73 -5.39 -19.76
C ASP A 376 7.67 -6.61 -19.70
N ALA A 377 7.11 -7.84 -19.72
CA ALA A 377 7.88 -9.07 -19.74
C ALA A 377 8.44 -9.45 -21.12
N GLY A 378 8.16 -8.67 -22.18
CA GLY A 378 8.60 -8.94 -23.55
C GLY A 378 7.97 -10.19 -24.18
N LEU A 379 6.82 -10.63 -23.68
CA LEU A 379 6.10 -11.81 -24.16
C LEU A 379 5.16 -11.49 -25.33
N VAL A 380 4.77 -10.25 -25.49
CA VAL A 380 3.96 -9.74 -26.61
C VAL A 380 4.52 -8.40 -27.05
N ASP A 381 4.53 -8.16 -28.38
CA ASP A 381 5.06 -6.91 -28.93
C ASP A 381 4.11 -5.72 -28.69
N GLU A 382 4.61 -4.48 -28.76
CA GLU A 382 3.79 -3.25 -28.80
C GLU A 382 3.57 -2.77 -30.25
N PRO A 383 2.36 -2.45 -30.67
CA PRO A 383 1.03 -2.84 -30.25
C PRO A 383 0.63 -4.04 -31.09
N PRO A 384 0.28 -5.13 -30.55
CA PRO A 384 -0.47 -5.91 -31.52
C PRO A 384 -1.23 -7.09 -31.08
N VAL A 385 -1.03 -7.56 -29.91
CA VAL A 385 -2.05 -8.33 -29.25
C VAL A 385 -2.94 -7.29 -28.59
N GLY A 386 -3.84 -6.70 -29.36
CA GLY A 386 -4.72 -5.65 -28.84
C GLY A 386 -5.59 -6.18 -27.70
N GLU A 387 -6.15 -5.25 -26.94
CA GLU A 387 -7.11 -5.50 -25.84
C GLU A 387 -8.22 -6.50 -26.20
N ASN A 388 -8.50 -6.71 -27.47
CA ASN A 388 -9.52 -7.61 -28.02
C ASN A 388 -8.94 -8.90 -28.63
N SER A 389 -7.69 -9.28 -28.30
CA SER A 389 -7.12 -10.52 -28.84
C SER A 389 -7.94 -11.76 -28.44
N PRO A 390 -8.54 -12.50 -29.37
CA PRO A 390 -9.26 -13.74 -29.07
C PRO A 390 -8.36 -14.78 -28.40
N TYR A 391 -7.08 -14.79 -28.75
CA TYR A 391 -6.09 -15.68 -28.16
C TYR A 391 -5.87 -15.39 -26.70
N LEU A 392 -5.62 -14.11 -26.32
CA LEU A 392 -5.45 -13.70 -24.94
C LEU A 392 -6.74 -13.91 -24.11
N GLN A 393 -7.90 -13.59 -24.72
CA GLN A 393 -9.20 -13.86 -24.08
C GLN A 393 -9.40 -15.35 -23.75
N SER A 394 -8.99 -16.26 -24.66
CA SER A 394 -9.13 -17.70 -24.42
C SER A 394 -8.22 -18.18 -23.29
N ILE A 395 -7.00 -17.65 -23.18
CA ILE A 395 -6.07 -17.95 -22.06
C ILE A 395 -6.64 -17.45 -20.74
N VAL A 396 -7.08 -16.18 -20.68
CA VAL A 396 -7.65 -15.58 -19.46
C VAL A 396 -8.90 -16.34 -19.01
N ARG A 397 -9.76 -16.73 -19.95
CA ARG A 397 -10.95 -17.54 -19.65
C ARG A 397 -10.59 -18.93 -19.09
N ALA A 398 -9.61 -19.61 -19.67
CA ALA A 398 -9.18 -20.94 -19.24
C ALA A 398 -8.40 -20.89 -17.93
N ALA A 399 -7.68 -19.80 -17.66
CA ALA A 399 -6.99 -19.59 -16.40
C ALA A 399 -7.95 -19.35 -15.22
N ALA A 400 -9.12 -18.70 -15.49
CA ALA A 400 -10.20 -18.47 -14.52
C ALA A 400 -9.68 -18.01 -13.13
N GLU A 401 -10.07 -18.71 -12.07
CA GLU A 401 -9.72 -18.40 -10.66
C GLU A 401 -8.21 -18.48 -10.33
N ARG A 402 -7.36 -18.89 -11.28
CA ARG A 402 -5.90 -18.92 -11.06
C ARG A 402 -5.24 -17.57 -11.19
N ILE A 403 -5.95 -16.60 -11.76
CA ILE A 403 -5.51 -15.22 -11.86
C ILE A 403 -6.19 -14.44 -10.73
N THR A 404 -5.45 -14.13 -9.67
CA THR A 404 -5.90 -13.28 -8.58
C THR A 404 -5.52 -11.83 -8.84
N MET A 405 -4.26 -11.58 -9.19
CA MET A 405 -3.72 -10.28 -9.57
C MET A 405 -3.48 -10.25 -11.08
N ALA A 406 -3.60 -9.09 -11.71
CA ALA A 406 -3.39 -8.99 -13.16
C ALA A 406 -2.02 -9.51 -13.63
N GLY A 407 -0.97 -9.30 -12.81
CA GLY A 407 0.37 -9.81 -13.09
C GLY A 407 0.51 -11.33 -13.07
N ASP A 408 -0.49 -12.07 -12.53
CA ASP A 408 -0.46 -13.54 -12.53
C ASP A 408 -0.55 -14.14 -13.93
N ILE A 409 -0.97 -13.36 -14.94
CA ILE A 409 -0.96 -13.79 -16.34
C ILE A 409 0.44 -14.27 -16.77
N LEU A 410 1.48 -13.77 -16.14
CA LEU A 410 2.86 -14.18 -16.41
C LEU A 410 3.14 -15.65 -16.05
N GLN A 411 2.32 -16.29 -15.22
CA GLN A 411 2.44 -17.72 -14.93
C GLN A 411 2.12 -18.61 -16.15
N PHE A 412 1.46 -18.03 -17.13
CA PHE A 412 1.04 -18.67 -18.38
C PHE A 412 1.92 -18.28 -19.58
N ASP A 413 3.20 -17.97 -19.33
CA ASP A 413 4.19 -17.55 -20.33
C ASP A 413 4.39 -18.59 -21.45
N ASP A 414 4.18 -19.87 -21.15
CA ASP A 414 4.23 -20.99 -22.09
C ASP A 414 3.30 -20.83 -23.30
N PHE A 415 2.27 -19.98 -23.22
CA PHE A 415 1.41 -19.65 -24.36
C PHE A 415 2.01 -18.58 -25.28
N PHE A 416 2.97 -17.79 -24.80
CA PHE A 416 3.50 -16.61 -25.50
C PHE A 416 4.92 -16.81 -26.01
N VAL A 417 5.73 -17.66 -25.36
CA VAL A 417 7.11 -17.94 -25.80
C VAL A 417 7.15 -18.69 -27.14
N ALA A 418 8.21 -18.45 -27.92
CA ALA A 418 8.46 -19.23 -29.13
C ALA A 418 8.66 -20.73 -28.79
N ASP A 419 8.28 -21.62 -29.71
CA ASP A 419 8.34 -23.06 -29.41
C ASP A 419 9.76 -23.56 -29.16
N GLU A 420 10.77 -22.88 -29.76
CA GLU A 420 12.18 -23.11 -29.56
C GLU A 420 12.68 -22.67 -28.18
N GLU A 421 12.01 -21.72 -27.54
CA GLU A 421 12.40 -21.13 -26.24
C GLU A 421 11.65 -21.76 -25.06
N LEU A 422 10.75 -22.73 -25.33
CA LEU A 422 10.01 -23.41 -24.26
C LEU A 422 10.98 -24.12 -23.30
N VAL A 423 10.90 -23.72 -22.02
CA VAL A 423 11.71 -24.28 -20.93
C VAL A 423 10.92 -25.39 -20.22
N TYR A 424 11.59 -26.48 -19.93
CA TYR A 424 11.00 -27.63 -19.26
C TYR A 424 11.38 -27.68 -17.78
N ASP A 425 10.39 -27.95 -16.90
CA ASP A 425 10.62 -28.27 -15.49
C ASP A 425 11.35 -29.61 -15.37
N GLU A 426 12.64 -29.58 -15.04
CA GLU A 426 13.50 -30.76 -14.97
C GLU A 426 12.94 -31.84 -14.03
N LYS A 427 12.35 -31.46 -12.88
CA LYS A 427 11.76 -32.40 -11.93
C LYS A 427 10.52 -33.06 -12.48
N ALA A 428 9.71 -32.30 -13.24
CA ALA A 428 8.53 -32.82 -13.91
C ALA A 428 8.93 -33.80 -15.01
N VAL A 429 9.89 -33.46 -15.84
CA VAL A 429 10.46 -34.31 -16.90
C VAL A 429 11.01 -35.59 -16.28
N GLU A 430 11.88 -35.50 -15.27
CA GLU A 430 12.43 -36.67 -14.59
C GLU A 430 11.35 -37.61 -14.07
N LYS A 431 10.37 -37.07 -13.36
CA LYS A 431 9.32 -37.86 -12.69
C LYS A 431 8.31 -38.48 -13.66
N ARG A 432 7.97 -37.78 -14.75
CA ARG A 432 6.82 -38.12 -15.61
C ARG A 432 7.19 -38.64 -16.99
N LEU A 433 8.42 -38.40 -17.43
CA LEU A 433 8.91 -38.80 -18.75
C LEU A 433 10.11 -39.76 -18.66
N LEU A 434 11.11 -39.46 -17.82
CA LEU A 434 12.33 -40.29 -17.76
C LEU A 434 12.19 -41.53 -16.85
N LYS A 435 11.44 -41.44 -15.73
CA LYS A 435 11.25 -42.58 -14.83
C LYS A 435 10.32 -43.66 -15.36
N PRO A 436 9.17 -43.35 -16.01
CA PRO A 436 8.35 -44.36 -16.66
C PRO A 436 8.99 -44.80 -17.98
N GLU A 437 9.22 -46.12 -18.15
CA GLU A 437 9.93 -46.68 -19.33
C GLU A 437 9.16 -46.47 -20.64
N ASP A 438 7.84 -46.40 -20.57
CA ASP A 438 6.92 -46.33 -21.71
C ASP A 438 6.48 -44.90 -22.11
N ALA A 439 6.85 -43.86 -21.30
CA ALA A 439 6.28 -42.52 -21.43
C ALA A 439 6.57 -41.86 -22.78
N PHE A 440 7.77 -41.97 -23.31
CA PHE A 440 8.16 -41.39 -24.60
C PHE A 440 7.51 -42.14 -25.76
N GLU A 441 7.39 -43.47 -25.67
CA GLU A 441 6.71 -44.28 -26.70
C GLU A 441 5.23 -43.91 -26.75
N LEU A 442 4.56 -43.85 -25.60
CA LEU A 442 3.14 -43.46 -25.51
C LEU A 442 2.91 -42.03 -26.01
N LEU A 443 3.80 -41.10 -25.67
CA LEU A 443 3.73 -39.73 -26.16
C LEU A 443 3.85 -39.67 -27.70
N GLY A 444 4.80 -40.40 -28.29
CA GLY A 444 4.98 -40.49 -29.75
C GLY A 444 3.78 -41.11 -30.48
N GLN A 445 3.21 -42.18 -29.91
CA GLN A 445 2.01 -42.82 -30.45
C GLN A 445 0.79 -41.89 -30.37
N PHE A 446 0.61 -41.20 -29.24
CA PHE A 446 -0.49 -40.25 -29.10
C PHE A 446 -0.32 -39.02 -29.99
N ARG A 447 0.93 -38.55 -30.18
CA ARG A 447 1.26 -37.49 -31.14
C ARG A 447 0.77 -37.80 -32.56
N GLN A 448 0.89 -39.07 -33.03
CA GLN A 448 0.37 -39.50 -34.33
C GLN A 448 -1.14 -39.39 -34.36
N GLN A 449 -1.83 -39.83 -33.30
CA GLN A 449 -3.29 -39.72 -33.25
C GLN A 449 -3.76 -38.24 -33.24
N LEU A 450 -3.04 -37.35 -32.53
CA LEU A 450 -3.34 -35.92 -32.55
C LEU A 450 -3.19 -35.31 -33.95
N ALA A 451 -2.23 -35.80 -34.75
CA ALA A 451 -2.01 -35.30 -36.10
C ALA A 451 -3.13 -35.71 -37.09
N GLU A 452 -3.86 -36.78 -36.81
CA GLU A 452 -4.95 -37.30 -37.64
C GLU A 452 -6.31 -36.68 -37.30
N LEU A 453 -6.42 -35.83 -36.25
CA LEU A 453 -7.68 -35.20 -35.88
C LEU A 453 -8.10 -34.15 -36.95
N GLU A 454 -9.33 -34.27 -37.46
CA GLU A 454 -9.91 -33.29 -38.38
C GLU A 454 -10.33 -31.99 -37.70
N SER A 455 -10.70 -32.04 -36.41
CA SER A 455 -10.98 -30.88 -35.55
C SER A 455 -10.12 -30.96 -34.30
N PHE A 456 -9.64 -29.82 -33.84
CA PHE A 456 -8.73 -29.70 -32.69
C PHE A 456 -9.35 -28.89 -31.58
N ASP A 457 -10.62 -29.16 -31.23
CA ASP A 457 -11.31 -28.63 -30.07
C ASP A 457 -11.14 -29.53 -28.85
N ALA A 458 -11.28 -28.93 -27.64
CA ALA A 458 -11.03 -29.62 -26.38
C ALA A 458 -11.84 -30.92 -26.23
N GLY A 459 -13.08 -30.93 -26.70
CA GLY A 459 -13.94 -32.11 -26.62
C GLY A 459 -13.48 -33.27 -27.49
N VAL A 460 -13.07 -32.97 -28.75
CA VAL A 460 -12.53 -33.98 -29.67
C VAL A 460 -11.21 -34.54 -29.15
N ILE A 461 -10.33 -33.68 -28.65
CA ILE A 461 -9.03 -34.08 -28.05
C ILE A 461 -9.25 -34.97 -26.81
N GLU A 462 -10.21 -34.60 -25.95
CA GLU A 462 -10.55 -35.42 -24.79
C GLU A 462 -11.03 -36.83 -25.17
N VAL A 463 -11.94 -36.93 -26.14
CA VAL A 463 -12.45 -38.21 -26.64
C VAL A 463 -11.30 -39.05 -27.22
N ALA A 464 -10.42 -38.44 -28.01
CA ALA A 464 -9.27 -39.14 -28.60
C ALA A 464 -8.32 -39.68 -27.49
N MET A 465 -7.99 -38.84 -26.47
CA MET A 465 -7.13 -39.26 -25.39
C MET A 465 -7.75 -40.35 -24.51
N ARG A 466 -9.04 -40.28 -24.21
CA ARG A 466 -9.75 -41.31 -23.46
C ARG A 466 -9.78 -42.63 -24.21
N SER A 467 -10.09 -42.63 -25.49
CA SER A 467 -10.05 -43.83 -26.32
C SER A 467 -8.65 -44.45 -26.40
N PHE A 468 -7.62 -43.63 -26.55
CA PHE A 468 -6.22 -44.08 -26.57
C PHE A 468 -5.83 -44.79 -25.28
N VAL A 469 -6.18 -44.22 -24.09
CA VAL A 469 -5.89 -44.75 -22.76
C VAL A 469 -6.67 -46.03 -22.52
N GLU A 470 -7.95 -46.11 -22.90
CA GLU A 470 -8.81 -47.28 -22.75
C GLU A 470 -8.34 -48.48 -23.61
N GLN A 471 -8.03 -48.24 -24.89
CA GLN A 471 -7.54 -49.28 -25.78
C GLN A 471 -6.23 -49.92 -25.34
N ARG A 472 -5.43 -49.21 -24.52
CA ARG A 472 -4.13 -49.67 -24.04
C ARG A 472 -4.14 -50.07 -22.56
N GLU A 473 -5.31 -50.07 -21.92
CA GLU A 473 -5.49 -50.36 -20.49
C GLU A 473 -4.60 -49.52 -19.58
N LEU A 474 -4.33 -48.24 -19.96
CA LEU A 474 -3.46 -47.30 -19.21
C LEU A 474 -4.24 -46.57 -18.12
N LYS A 475 -3.50 -46.08 -17.11
CA LYS A 475 -4.03 -45.04 -16.20
C LYS A 475 -3.94 -43.71 -16.90
N PHE A 476 -4.99 -42.88 -16.81
CA PHE A 476 -5.08 -41.58 -17.48
C PHE A 476 -3.87 -40.66 -17.22
N GLY A 477 -3.34 -40.72 -15.98
CA GLY A 477 -2.14 -39.95 -15.59
C GLY A 477 -0.85 -40.34 -16.32
N GLN A 478 -0.78 -41.52 -16.94
CA GLN A 478 0.40 -41.97 -17.69
C GLN A 478 0.54 -41.24 -19.03
N LEU A 479 -0.55 -40.66 -19.56
CA LEU A 479 -0.54 -39.90 -20.79
C LEU A 479 -0.74 -38.40 -20.57
N ILE A 480 -1.68 -38.01 -19.71
CA ILE A 480 -2.03 -36.60 -19.52
C ILE A 480 -0.84 -35.75 -19.04
N HIS A 481 -0.01 -36.30 -18.12
CA HIS A 481 1.17 -35.56 -17.63
C HIS A 481 2.29 -35.42 -18.66
N PRO A 482 2.71 -36.51 -19.37
CA PRO A 482 3.66 -36.38 -20.49
C PRO A 482 3.24 -35.37 -21.55
N VAL A 483 1.99 -35.42 -22.00
CA VAL A 483 1.46 -34.48 -22.99
C VAL A 483 1.51 -33.05 -22.46
N ARG A 484 1.06 -32.80 -21.22
CA ARG A 484 1.12 -31.47 -20.62
C ARG A 484 2.55 -30.92 -20.59
N ILE A 485 3.50 -31.70 -20.08
CA ILE A 485 4.90 -31.28 -20.01
C ILE A 485 5.45 -31.01 -21.41
N ALA A 486 5.12 -31.83 -22.39
CA ALA A 486 5.60 -31.63 -23.75
C ALA A 486 5.13 -30.30 -24.37
N VAL A 487 3.89 -29.89 -24.11
CA VAL A 487 3.32 -28.69 -24.75
C VAL A 487 3.47 -27.41 -23.92
N THR A 488 3.68 -27.50 -22.58
CA THR A 488 3.77 -26.32 -21.70
C THR A 488 5.10 -26.20 -20.95
N GLY A 489 5.93 -27.25 -20.96
CA GLY A 489 7.14 -27.31 -20.12
C GLY A 489 6.84 -27.57 -18.64
N LYS A 490 5.58 -27.56 -18.18
CA LYS A 490 5.15 -27.55 -16.79
C LYS A 490 4.33 -28.77 -16.40
N ALA A 491 4.40 -29.17 -15.12
CA ALA A 491 3.59 -30.27 -14.59
C ALA A 491 2.14 -29.87 -14.25
N VAL A 492 1.89 -28.57 -14.06
CA VAL A 492 0.61 -28.00 -13.63
C VAL A 492 0.19 -26.85 -14.55
N GLY A 493 -1.10 -26.59 -14.63
CA GLY A 493 -1.72 -25.57 -15.47
C GLY A 493 -3.24 -25.70 -15.39
N PHE A 494 -3.97 -24.98 -16.22
CA PHE A 494 -5.43 -25.20 -16.34
C PHE A 494 -5.74 -26.47 -17.16
N GLY A 495 -6.97 -26.72 -17.58
CA GLY A 495 -7.37 -27.94 -18.28
C GLY A 495 -6.43 -28.30 -19.44
N LEU A 496 -6.00 -29.58 -19.54
CA LEU A 496 -5.08 -29.98 -20.61
C LEU A 496 -5.72 -29.82 -21.98
N PHE A 497 -6.99 -30.15 -22.11
CA PHE A 497 -7.69 -30.11 -23.40
C PHE A 497 -7.87 -28.68 -23.91
N GLU A 498 -8.23 -27.78 -23.01
CA GLU A 498 -8.28 -26.34 -23.28
C GLU A 498 -6.88 -25.80 -23.64
N THR A 499 -5.83 -26.27 -22.94
CA THR A 499 -4.43 -25.92 -23.26
C THR A 499 -4.09 -26.30 -24.71
N LEU A 500 -4.41 -27.53 -25.12
CA LEU A 500 -4.12 -28.01 -26.45
C LEU A 500 -4.93 -27.25 -27.54
N GLU A 501 -6.22 -27.01 -27.29
CA GLU A 501 -7.07 -26.21 -28.17
C GLU A 501 -6.53 -24.80 -28.38
N ILE A 502 -6.14 -24.10 -27.30
CA ILE A 502 -5.62 -22.73 -27.35
C ILE A 502 -4.28 -22.67 -28.09
N LEU A 503 -3.38 -23.63 -27.85
CA LEU A 503 -2.10 -23.70 -28.56
C LEU A 503 -2.27 -24.05 -30.04
N GLY A 504 -3.29 -24.83 -30.35
CA GLY A 504 -3.57 -25.32 -31.68
C GLY A 504 -2.74 -26.56 -32.09
N GLN A 505 -3.25 -27.33 -33.04
CA GLN A 505 -2.69 -28.60 -33.46
C GLN A 505 -1.20 -28.48 -33.86
N GLN A 506 -0.87 -27.50 -34.71
CA GLN A 506 0.48 -27.35 -35.24
C GLN A 506 1.53 -27.13 -34.12
N ARG A 507 1.29 -26.18 -33.21
CA ARG A 507 2.21 -25.91 -32.07
C ARG A 507 2.32 -27.10 -31.14
N CYS A 508 1.21 -27.78 -30.84
CA CYS A 508 1.22 -28.98 -30.02
C CYS A 508 2.12 -30.08 -30.59
N LEU A 509 1.97 -30.35 -31.90
CA LEU A 509 2.78 -31.35 -32.59
C LEU A 509 4.26 -30.97 -32.59
N GLN A 510 4.59 -29.72 -32.92
CA GLN A 510 5.98 -29.22 -32.93
C GLN A 510 6.65 -29.33 -31.58
N ARG A 511 5.95 -28.95 -30.50
CA ARG A 511 6.47 -29.03 -29.11
C ARG A 511 6.67 -30.48 -28.67
N ILE A 512 5.76 -31.39 -29.01
CA ILE A 512 5.91 -32.81 -28.73
C ILE A 512 7.10 -33.39 -29.52
N ASP A 513 7.24 -33.09 -30.80
CA ASP A 513 8.37 -33.54 -31.64
C ASP A 513 9.69 -33.07 -31.07
N LYS A 514 9.81 -31.78 -30.70
CA LYS A 514 10.99 -31.21 -30.05
C LYS A 514 11.40 -31.97 -28.78
N LEU A 515 10.43 -32.29 -27.92
CA LEU A 515 10.72 -33.03 -26.69
C LEU A 515 11.19 -34.46 -26.98
N LEU A 516 10.56 -35.13 -27.98
CA LEU A 516 10.94 -36.48 -28.38
C LEU A 516 12.35 -36.51 -29.00
N GLU A 517 12.72 -35.53 -29.80
CA GLU A 517 14.05 -35.40 -30.39
C GLU A 517 15.13 -35.14 -29.33
N HIS A 518 14.85 -34.28 -28.37
CA HIS A 518 15.81 -33.90 -27.32
C HIS A 518 16.15 -35.04 -26.36
N HIS A 519 15.22 -35.95 -26.13
CA HIS A 519 15.38 -37.07 -25.19
C HIS A 519 15.36 -38.46 -25.88
N GLY A 520 14.92 -38.54 -27.16
CA GLY A 520 14.89 -39.80 -27.91
C GLY A 520 16.28 -40.28 -28.38
N HIS A 521 17.31 -39.48 -28.32
CA HIS A 521 18.69 -39.82 -28.69
C HIS A 521 19.60 -40.17 -27.50
N GLY A 522 19.05 -40.20 -26.26
CA GLY A 522 19.79 -40.55 -25.04
C GLY A 522 19.84 -42.04 -24.67
N GLY A 523 19.40 -42.93 -25.57
CA GLY A 523 19.30 -44.37 -25.31
C GLY A 523 20.22 -45.26 -26.13
N ALA A 524 21.36 -44.73 -26.67
CA ALA A 524 22.34 -45.54 -27.37
C ALA A 524 23.74 -44.95 -27.14
N ASP A 525 24.29 -45.16 -25.93
CA ASP A 525 25.73 -45.33 -25.69
C ASP A 525 25.95 -46.11 -24.38
#